data_ab9b2e01ecc6035aeda6e398a00de2ad
#
_entry.id   ab9b2e01ecc6035aeda6e398a00de2ad
#
_cell.length_a   1.000
_cell.length_b   1.000
_cell.length_c   1.000
_cell.angle_alpha   90.00
_cell.angle_beta   90.00
_cell.angle_gamma   90.00
#
_symmetry.space_group_name_H-M   'P 1'
#
loop_
_entity.id
_entity.type
_entity.pdbx_description
1 polymer ?
#
loop_
_entity_poly.entity_id
_entity_poly.type
_entity_poly.pdbx_seq_one_letter_code
_entity_poly.pdbx_strand_id
1 'polypeptide(L)'
;MKKQKVYIYNSIFKTIIFFFALITVISVVLIGIFMIVNGGPSILKVGIKDFIFGSIWNSSNEPPQYGILTFILSSFYSTFFTILIAVPISILVALAIGQLMPKRLGTILRATISLLAGIPSVIYGFIGLIFVVPFVQKVFDLSSGLTMFSAIIVLTIMTLPTIISVSESSINAVNQSYLEAAFALGVRKEYALFTVVLPAAKSGIMAAVLLGVGRAIGETMAVMMVAGNIPQMPSMLKPVRFLTTAIVTEMSYATEQTRGVLIGIGLVLFIFIFLINSIFHIFMKKAGKING
;
A
#
# COMPACT_ATOMS: atom_id res chain seq x y z
N MET A 1 -32.57 -28.50 24.74
CA MET A 1 -31.66 -29.09 23.73
C MET A 1 -31.22 -28.13 22.63
N LYS A 2 -32.07 -27.27 22.00
CA LYS A 2 -31.62 -26.32 20.93
C LYS A 2 -30.60 -25.28 21.42
N LYS A 3 -30.74 -24.67 22.61
CA LYS A 3 -29.80 -23.68 23.16
C LYS A 3 -28.40 -24.26 23.42
N GLN A 4 -28.30 -25.49 23.91
CA GLN A 4 -27.02 -26.16 24.18
C GLN A 4 -26.26 -26.49 22.91
N LYS A 5 -26.93 -26.92 21.82
CA LYS A 5 -26.30 -27.14 20.52
C LYS A 5 -25.70 -25.81 19.94
N VAL A 6 -26.44 -24.71 20.04
CA VAL A 6 -25.97 -23.39 19.61
C VAL A 6 -24.71 -22.93 20.37
N TYR A 7 -24.64 -23.19 21.67
CA TYR A 7 -23.47 -22.89 22.48
C TYR A 7 -22.24 -23.70 22.06
N ILE A 8 -22.41 -25.00 21.79
CA ILE A 8 -21.32 -25.87 21.31
C ILE A 8 -20.81 -25.42 19.94
N TYR A 9 -21.70 -25.12 18.99
CA TYR A 9 -21.30 -24.60 17.68
C TYR A 9 -20.57 -23.25 17.78
N ASN A 10 -21.04 -22.34 18.62
CA ASN A 10 -20.35 -21.06 18.86
C ASN A 10 -18.97 -21.25 19.51
N SER A 11 -18.82 -22.21 20.44
CA SER A 11 -17.52 -22.50 21.05
C SER A 11 -16.53 -23.07 20.04
N ILE A 12 -16.95 -24.04 19.26
CA ILE A 12 -16.13 -24.66 18.19
C ILE A 12 -15.71 -23.58 17.17
N PHE A 13 -16.66 -22.75 16.74
CA PHE A 13 -16.39 -21.69 15.77
C PHE A 13 -15.38 -20.64 16.30
N LYS A 14 -15.52 -20.23 17.56
CA LYS A 14 -14.54 -19.34 18.24
C LYS A 14 -13.15 -19.97 18.32
N THR A 15 -13.05 -21.25 18.65
CA THR A 15 -11.79 -21.97 18.73
C THR A 15 -11.12 -22.06 17.36
N ILE A 16 -11.89 -22.33 16.30
CA ILE A 16 -11.36 -22.38 14.93
C ILE A 16 -10.82 -21.01 14.50
N ILE A 17 -11.60 -19.94 14.73
CA ILE A 17 -11.15 -18.56 14.39
C ILE A 17 -9.89 -18.20 15.18
N PHE A 18 -9.85 -18.50 16.48
CA PHE A 18 -8.67 -18.25 17.31
C PHE A 18 -7.44 -18.99 16.80
N PHE A 19 -7.60 -20.25 16.40
CA PHE A 19 -6.50 -21.06 15.86
C PHE A 19 -5.95 -20.47 14.54
N PHE A 20 -6.82 -20.06 13.60
CA PHE A 20 -6.38 -19.40 12.38
C PHE A 20 -5.74 -18.02 12.62
N ALA A 21 -6.27 -17.25 13.56
CA ALA A 21 -5.66 -15.98 13.96
C ALA A 21 -4.26 -16.20 14.55
N LEU A 22 -4.10 -17.24 15.39
CA LEU A 22 -2.80 -17.61 15.98
C LEU A 22 -1.80 -18.03 14.90
N ILE A 23 -2.22 -18.85 13.92
CA ILE A 23 -1.37 -19.24 12.79
C ILE A 23 -0.88 -18.00 12.03
N THR A 24 -1.77 -17.05 11.75
CA THR A 24 -1.41 -15.83 11.04
C THR A 24 -0.34 -15.03 11.79
N VAL A 25 -0.50 -14.84 13.10
CA VAL A 25 0.49 -14.13 13.93
C VAL A 25 1.82 -14.89 13.95
N ILE A 26 1.79 -16.20 14.17
CA ILE A 26 3.00 -17.04 14.19
C ILE A 26 3.72 -16.95 12.83
N SER A 27 3.00 -17.00 11.71
CA SER A 27 3.59 -16.91 10.37
C SER A 27 4.33 -15.59 10.16
N VAL A 28 3.76 -14.45 10.57
CA VAL A 28 4.41 -13.14 10.48
C VAL A 28 5.68 -13.09 11.34
N VAL A 29 5.61 -13.61 12.56
CA VAL A 29 6.78 -13.68 13.47
C VAL A 29 7.88 -14.57 12.87
N LEU A 30 7.52 -15.73 12.32
CA LEU A 30 8.48 -16.64 11.68
C LEU A 30 9.16 -16.01 10.46
N ILE A 31 8.40 -15.26 9.63
CA ILE A 31 8.96 -14.51 8.50
C ILE A 31 9.97 -13.47 9.02
N GLY A 32 9.62 -12.71 10.06
CA GLY A 32 10.52 -11.74 10.67
C GLY A 32 11.81 -12.38 11.20
N ILE A 33 11.69 -13.48 11.94
CA ILE A 33 12.84 -14.25 12.46
C ILE A 33 13.70 -14.77 11.30
N PHE A 34 13.08 -15.36 10.28
CA PHE A 34 13.78 -15.85 9.10
C PHE A 34 14.62 -14.76 8.42
N MET A 35 14.02 -13.56 8.23
CA MET A 35 14.71 -12.41 7.63
C MET A 35 15.86 -11.91 8.51
N ILE A 36 15.71 -11.90 9.83
CA ILE A 36 16.76 -11.49 10.77
C ILE A 36 17.93 -12.51 10.73
N VAL A 37 17.63 -13.79 10.77
CA VAL A 37 18.67 -14.85 10.83
C VAL A 37 19.44 -14.95 9.51
N ASN A 38 18.78 -14.80 8.37
CA ASN A 38 19.41 -14.96 7.05
C ASN A 38 19.90 -13.64 6.44
N GLY A 39 19.21 -12.53 6.68
CA GLY A 39 19.58 -11.22 6.16
C GLY A 39 20.49 -10.43 7.08
N GLY A 40 20.29 -10.53 8.40
CA GLY A 40 21.04 -9.78 9.40
C GLY A 40 22.56 -9.96 9.31
N PRO A 41 23.10 -11.19 9.27
CA PRO A 41 24.55 -11.44 9.12
C PRO A 41 25.13 -10.81 7.86
N SER A 42 24.39 -10.80 6.75
CA SER A 42 24.82 -10.21 5.49
C SER A 42 24.90 -8.69 5.56
N ILE A 43 23.93 -8.05 6.21
CA ILE A 43 23.96 -6.60 6.49
C ILE A 43 25.15 -6.22 7.37
N LEU A 44 25.44 -7.01 8.39
CA LEU A 44 26.58 -6.79 9.29
C LEU A 44 27.93 -6.93 8.57
N LYS A 45 28.05 -7.87 7.65
CA LYS A 45 29.25 -8.07 6.82
C LYS A 45 29.52 -6.91 5.86
N VAL A 46 28.46 -6.34 5.26
CA VAL A 46 28.55 -5.16 4.38
C VAL A 46 28.82 -3.90 5.20
N GLY A 47 28.36 -3.86 6.45
CA GLY A 47 28.32 -2.66 7.30
C GLY A 47 26.95 -1.97 7.19
N ILE A 48 26.28 -1.78 8.33
CA ILE A 48 24.92 -1.20 8.39
C ILE A 48 24.86 0.16 7.69
N LYS A 49 25.90 1.01 7.90
CA LYS A 49 25.94 2.36 7.32
C LYS A 49 26.07 2.29 5.79
N ASP A 50 26.98 1.47 5.28
CA ASP A 50 27.24 1.36 3.85
C ASP A 50 26.09 0.68 3.14
N PHE A 51 25.42 -0.29 3.79
CA PHE A 51 24.24 -0.94 3.28
C PHE A 51 23.05 0.03 3.17
N ILE A 52 22.69 0.74 4.24
CA ILE A 52 21.49 1.61 4.27
C ILE A 52 21.71 2.91 3.53
N PHE A 53 22.88 3.57 3.70
CA PHE A 53 23.15 4.89 3.18
C PHE A 53 24.04 4.88 1.93
N GLY A 54 24.58 3.75 1.53
CA GLY A 54 25.28 3.60 0.26
C GLY A 54 24.35 3.85 -0.92
N SER A 55 24.84 4.61 -1.90
CA SER A 55 24.05 4.97 -3.09
C SER A 55 24.36 4.10 -4.31
N ILE A 56 25.36 3.24 -4.23
CA ILE A 56 25.81 2.39 -5.35
C ILE A 56 25.42 0.96 -5.07
N TRP A 57 24.67 0.38 -6.02
CA TRP A 57 24.35 -1.04 -6.06
C TRP A 57 25.01 -1.67 -7.27
N ASN A 58 25.94 -2.56 -7.05
CA ASN A 58 26.53 -3.40 -8.09
C ASN A 58 26.99 -4.73 -7.48
N SER A 59 26.15 -5.74 -7.64
CA SER A 59 26.36 -7.10 -7.12
C SER A 59 27.39 -7.91 -7.91
N SER A 60 27.75 -7.45 -9.13
CA SER A 60 28.64 -8.14 -10.06
C SER A 60 30.08 -7.62 -10.04
N ASN A 61 30.36 -6.53 -9.36
CA ASN A 61 31.72 -5.97 -9.23
C ASN A 61 32.58 -6.77 -8.24
N GLU A 62 33.87 -6.63 -8.37
CA GLU A 62 34.87 -7.12 -7.41
C GLU A 62 35.69 -5.93 -6.86
N PRO A 63 35.49 -5.52 -5.60
CA PRO A 63 34.52 -6.02 -4.62
C PRO A 63 33.08 -5.57 -4.91
N PRO A 64 32.07 -6.39 -4.54
CA PRO A 64 30.66 -6.03 -4.78
C PRO A 64 30.23 -4.88 -3.86
N GLN A 65 29.32 -4.03 -4.37
CA GLN A 65 28.76 -2.88 -3.65
C GLN A 65 27.25 -3.08 -3.44
N TYR A 66 26.80 -2.90 -2.19
CA TYR A 66 25.42 -3.25 -1.78
C TYR A 66 24.71 -2.08 -1.09
N GLY A 67 24.85 -0.86 -1.61
CA GLY A 67 24.13 0.30 -1.09
C GLY A 67 22.69 0.37 -1.58
N ILE A 68 21.71 0.46 -0.67
CA ILE A 68 20.28 0.43 -0.99
C ILE A 68 19.56 1.77 -0.81
N LEU A 69 20.27 2.86 -0.53
CA LEU A 69 19.66 4.18 -0.33
C LEU A 69 18.76 4.59 -1.50
N THR A 70 19.21 4.35 -2.72
CA THR A 70 18.46 4.69 -3.94
C THR A 70 17.13 3.93 -4.00
N PHE A 71 17.06 2.68 -3.55
CA PHE A 71 15.85 1.86 -3.51
C PHE A 71 14.89 2.32 -2.42
N ILE A 72 15.42 2.67 -1.24
CA ILE A 72 14.64 3.21 -0.13
C ILE A 72 13.96 4.51 -0.57
N LEU A 73 14.73 5.45 -1.13
CA LEU A 73 14.22 6.74 -1.58
C LEU A 73 13.21 6.58 -2.73
N SER A 74 13.48 5.70 -3.69
CA SER A 74 12.56 5.41 -4.80
C SER A 74 11.22 4.85 -4.30
N SER A 75 11.27 3.90 -3.37
CA SER A 75 10.06 3.31 -2.77
C SER A 75 9.28 4.33 -1.94
N PHE A 76 9.98 5.17 -1.17
CA PHE A 76 9.36 6.22 -0.37
C PHE A 76 8.71 7.30 -1.24
N TYR A 77 9.45 7.88 -2.19
CA TYR A 77 8.93 8.96 -3.04
C TYR A 77 7.76 8.49 -3.89
N SER A 78 7.86 7.30 -4.53
CA SER A 78 6.76 6.82 -5.35
C SER A 78 5.51 6.56 -4.51
N THR A 79 5.64 5.97 -3.33
CA THR A 79 4.51 5.76 -2.42
C THR A 79 3.92 7.08 -1.95
N PHE A 80 4.75 8.04 -1.55
CA PHE A 80 4.29 9.34 -1.11
C PHE A 80 3.46 10.06 -2.18
N PHE A 81 3.95 10.16 -3.43
CA PHE A 81 3.22 10.80 -4.50
C PHE A 81 1.98 10.01 -4.93
N THR A 82 2.05 8.68 -4.91
CA THR A 82 0.88 7.82 -5.15
C THR A 82 -0.23 8.13 -4.15
N ILE A 83 0.07 8.16 -2.87
CA ILE A 83 -0.90 8.40 -1.81
C ILE A 83 -1.40 9.85 -1.83
N LEU A 84 -0.53 10.81 -2.12
CA LEU A 84 -0.90 12.23 -2.26
C LEU A 84 -1.97 12.44 -3.34
N ILE A 85 -1.93 11.66 -4.42
CA ILE A 85 -2.91 11.72 -5.51
C ILE A 85 -4.11 10.81 -5.21
N ALA A 86 -3.87 9.57 -4.79
CA ALA A 86 -4.92 8.57 -4.63
C ALA A 86 -5.89 8.89 -3.50
N VAL A 87 -5.42 9.41 -2.37
CA VAL A 87 -6.26 9.63 -1.18
C VAL A 87 -7.35 10.69 -1.43
N PRO A 88 -7.04 11.91 -1.92
CA PRO A 88 -8.08 12.91 -2.18
C PRO A 88 -9.12 12.40 -3.18
N ILE A 89 -8.67 11.80 -4.29
CA ILE A 89 -9.57 11.25 -5.30
C ILE A 89 -10.46 10.16 -4.71
N SER A 90 -9.88 9.22 -3.95
CA SER A 90 -10.63 8.13 -3.35
C SER A 90 -11.68 8.60 -2.34
N ILE A 91 -11.36 9.58 -1.50
CA ILE A 91 -12.31 10.12 -0.52
C ILE A 91 -13.47 10.82 -1.21
N LEU A 92 -13.19 11.64 -2.24
CA LEU A 92 -14.23 12.32 -3.00
C LEU A 92 -15.15 11.32 -3.73
N VAL A 93 -14.58 10.29 -4.35
CA VAL A 93 -15.35 9.23 -5.03
C VAL A 93 -16.16 8.44 -4.01
N ALA A 94 -15.59 8.09 -2.86
CA ALA A 94 -16.28 7.37 -1.79
C ALA A 94 -17.47 8.18 -1.23
N LEU A 95 -17.31 9.49 -1.01
CA LEU A 95 -18.40 10.39 -0.62
C LEU A 95 -19.48 10.46 -1.69
N ALA A 96 -19.08 10.61 -2.96
CA ALA A 96 -20.02 10.71 -4.06
C ALA A 96 -20.87 9.43 -4.18
N ILE A 97 -20.24 8.25 -4.14
CA ILE A 97 -20.94 6.96 -4.26
C ILE A 97 -21.80 6.68 -3.02
N GLY A 98 -21.26 6.97 -1.83
CA GLY A 98 -21.93 6.64 -0.57
C GLY A 98 -23.13 7.55 -0.27
N GLN A 99 -23.07 8.83 -0.60
CA GLN A 99 -23.99 9.84 -0.08
C GLN A 99 -24.67 10.75 -1.11
N LEU A 100 -24.07 10.93 -2.30
CA LEU A 100 -24.56 11.91 -3.27
C LEU A 100 -25.26 11.29 -4.49
N MET A 101 -24.77 10.13 -4.93
CA MET A 101 -25.26 9.52 -6.18
C MET A 101 -26.59 8.81 -6.00
N PRO A 102 -27.42 8.75 -7.07
CA PRO A 102 -28.60 7.88 -7.10
C PRO A 102 -28.20 6.41 -6.88
N LYS A 103 -29.05 5.66 -6.16
CA LYS A 103 -28.78 4.25 -5.79
C LYS A 103 -28.33 3.37 -6.98
N ARG A 104 -28.97 3.53 -8.15
CA ARG A 104 -28.64 2.74 -9.35
C ARG A 104 -27.19 2.98 -9.82
N LEU A 105 -26.80 4.26 -9.95
CA LEU A 105 -25.46 4.63 -10.40
C LEU A 105 -24.40 4.24 -9.36
N GLY A 106 -24.67 4.47 -8.06
CA GLY A 106 -23.80 4.03 -6.97
C GLY A 106 -23.56 2.52 -6.98
N THR A 107 -24.59 1.70 -7.25
CA THR A 107 -24.45 0.24 -7.36
C THR A 107 -23.54 -0.18 -8.52
N ILE A 108 -23.72 0.45 -9.68
CA ILE A 108 -22.88 0.16 -10.86
C ILE A 108 -21.41 0.51 -10.57
N LEU A 109 -21.17 1.70 -10.01
CA LEU A 109 -19.79 2.14 -9.69
C LEU A 109 -19.13 1.26 -8.62
N ARG A 110 -19.87 0.83 -7.57
CA ARG A 110 -19.34 -0.15 -6.60
C ARG A 110 -18.95 -1.45 -7.27
N ALA A 111 -19.79 -1.98 -8.13
CA ALA A 111 -19.48 -3.21 -8.87
C ALA A 111 -18.21 -3.03 -9.73
N THR A 112 -18.09 -1.91 -10.46
CA THR A 112 -16.90 -1.60 -11.26
C THR A 112 -15.64 -1.47 -10.39
N ILE A 113 -15.69 -0.77 -9.25
CA ILE A 113 -14.58 -0.61 -8.33
C ILE A 113 -14.18 -1.97 -7.73
N SER A 114 -15.16 -2.80 -7.38
CA SER A 114 -14.90 -4.15 -6.87
C SER A 114 -14.23 -5.06 -7.90
N LEU A 115 -14.64 -4.96 -9.17
CA LEU A 115 -13.97 -5.66 -10.28
C LEU A 115 -12.54 -5.17 -10.47
N LEU A 116 -12.30 -3.86 -10.46
CA LEU A 116 -10.95 -3.29 -10.53
C LEU A 116 -10.08 -3.75 -9.36
N ALA A 117 -10.61 -3.80 -8.13
CA ALA A 117 -9.88 -4.30 -6.97
C ALA A 117 -9.43 -5.77 -7.11
N GLY A 118 -10.18 -6.57 -7.88
CA GLY A 118 -9.89 -7.98 -8.15
C GLY A 118 -8.89 -8.25 -9.28
N ILE A 119 -8.51 -7.23 -10.06
CA ILE A 119 -7.55 -7.41 -11.16
C ILE A 119 -6.14 -7.69 -10.59
N PRO A 120 -5.44 -8.75 -11.05
CA PRO A 120 -4.05 -9.01 -10.68
C PRO A 120 -3.13 -7.83 -11.02
N SER A 121 -2.18 -7.52 -10.13
CA SER A 121 -1.27 -6.37 -10.29
C SER A 121 -0.43 -6.42 -11.58
N VAL A 122 -0.08 -7.62 -12.03
CA VAL A 122 0.63 -7.83 -13.31
C VAL A 122 -0.14 -7.23 -14.50
N ILE A 123 -1.47 -7.34 -14.50
CA ILE A 123 -2.30 -6.77 -15.58
C ILE A 123 -2.24 -5.24 -15.55
N TYR A 124 -2.25 -4.62 -14.36
CA TYR A 124 -2.03 -3.18 -14.24
C TYR A 124 -0.66 -2.76 -14.76
N GLY A 125 0.39 -3.54 -14.45
CA GLY A 125 1.73 -3.33 -14.98
C GLY A 125 1.79 -3.44 -16.51
N PHE A 126 1.13 -4.45 -17.06
CA PHE A 126 1.06 -4.67 -18.51
C PHE A 126 0.31 -3.54 -19.23
N ILE A 127 -0.84 -3.13 -18.72
CA ILE A 127 -1.59 -1.97 -19.24
C ILE A 127 -0.73 -0.70 -19.09
N GLY A 128 -0.04 -0.53 -17.96
CA GLY A 128 0.89 0.56 -17.74
C GLY A 128 2.01 0.60 -18.79
N LEU A 129 2.59 -0.55 -19.11
CA LEU A 129 3.64 -0.67 -20.11
C LEU A 129 3.16 -0.29 -21.53
N ILE A 130 1.92 -0.69 -21.89
CA ILE A 130 1.38 -0.44 -23.24
C ILE A 130 0.85 0.99 -23.39
N PHE A 131 0.24 1.56 -22.35
CA PHE A 131 -0.44 2.86 -22.46
C PHE A 131 0.28 3.98 -21.71
N VAL A 132 0.65 3.75 -20.43
CA VAL A 132 1.21 4.81 -19.58
C VAL A 132 2.65 5.13 -20.00
N VAL A 133 3.47 4.11 -20.24
CA VAL A 133 4.88 4.31 -20.62
C VAL A 133 5.02 5.08 -21.94
N PRO A 134 4.34 4.71 -23.06
CA PRO A 134 4.40 5.48 -24.28
C PRO A 134 3.79 6.89 -24.15
N PHE A 135 2.74 7.03 -23.34
CA PHE A 135 2.15 8.34 -23.07
C PHE A 135 3.15 9.26 -22.36
N VAL A 136 3.81 8.80 -21.31
CA VAL A 136 4.83 9.56 -20.57
C VAL A 136 6.02 9.89 -21.49
N GLN A 137 6.49 8.92 -22.27
CA GLN A 137 7.56 9.10 -23.24
C GLN A 137 7.26 10.24 -24.21
N LYS A 138 6.05 10.24 -24.79
CA LYS A 138 5.64 11.23 -25.77
C LYS A 138 5.40 12.62 -25.16
N VAL A 139 4.76 12.68 -23.99
CA VAL A 139 4.41 13.97 -23.34
C VAL A 139 5.64 14.72 -22.87
N PHE A 140 6.66 14.01 -22.37
CA PHE A 140 7.88 14.62 -21.83
C PHE A 140 9.08 14.53 -22.79
N ASP A 141 8.88 14.08 -24.02
CA ASP A 141 9.91 13.93 -25.06
C ASP A 141 11.15 13.17 -24.56
N LEU A 142 10.90 11.99 -23.95
CA LEU A 142 11.93 11.16 -23.35
C LEU A 142 12.40 10.06 -24.30
N SER A 143 13.64 9.60 -24.14
CA SER A 143 14.16 8.42 -24.84
C SER A 143 13.42 7.14 -24.44
N SER A 144 12.90 7.08 -23.21
CA SER A 144 12.09 5.99 -22.67
C SER A 144 11.10 6.53 -21.66
N GLY A 145 9.87 6.02 -21.69
CA GLY A 145 8.83 6.34 -20.69
C GLY A 145 8.88 5.45 -19.45
N LEU A 146 9.84 4.52 -19.34
CA LEU A 146 10.06 3.71 -18.14
C LEU A 146 10.66 4.58 -17.04
N THR A 147 9.80 5.18 -16.23
CA THR A 147 10.17 6.21 -15.24
C THR A 147 9.47 6.02 -13.90
N MET A 148 9.95 6.72 -12.88
CA MET A 148 9.26 6.80 -11.59
C MET A 148 7.85 7.40 -11.73
N PHE A 149 7.66 8.36 -12.64
CA PHE A 149 6.36 8.99 -12.89
C PHE A 149 5.36 7.97 -13.46
N SER A 150 5.78 7.13 -14.43
CA SER A 150 4.95 6.03 -14.94
C SER A 150 4.55 5.04 -13.84
N ALA A 151 5.49 4.72 -12.95
CA ALA A 151 5.20 3.87 -11.80
C ALA A 151 4.18 4.51 -10.84
N ILE A 152 4.30 5.81 -10.55
CA ILE A 152 3.34 6.55 -9.70
C ILE A 152 1.94 6.53 -10.30
N ILE A 153 1.78 6.74 -11.61
CA ILE A 153 0.47 6.68 -12.27
C ILE A 153 -0.15 5.29 -12.11
N VAL A 154 0.60 4.23 -12.41
CA VAL A 154 0.10 2.86 -12.33
C VAL A 154 -0.25 2.49 -10.89
N LEU A 155 0.61 2.82 -9.92
CA LEU A 155 0.35 2.61 -8.50
C LEU A 155 -0.89 3.37 -8.03
N THR A 156 -1.08 4.61 -8.49
CA THR A 156 -2.26 5.42 -8.16
C THR A 156 -3.53 4.71 -8.63
N ILE A 157 -3.60 4.34 -9.91
CA ILE A 157 -4.78 3.66 -10.48
C ILE A 157 -5.08 2.36 -9.73
N MET A 158 -4.06 1.60 -9.36
CA MET A 158 -4.20 0.32 -8.68
C MET A 158 -4.63 0.45 -7.21
N THR A 159 -4.24 1.54 -6.53
CA THR A 159 -4.58 1.75 -5.11
C THR A 159 -5.96 2.38 -4.92
N LEU A 160 -6.46 3.15 -5.90
CA LEU A 160 -7.77 3.81 -5.85
C LEU A 160 -8.91 2.87 -5.41
N PRO A 161 -9.13 1.68 -6.02
CA PRO A 161 -10.27 0.82 -5.66
C PRO A 161 -10.25 0.40 -4.20
N THR A 162 -9.09 0.10 -3.65
CA THR A 162 -8.94 -0.32 -2.25
C THR A 162 -9.30 0.80 -1.29
N ILE A 163 -8.76 2.00 -1.53
CA ILE A 163 -9.03 3.16 -0.66
C ILE A 163 -10.49 3.59 -0.77
N ILE A 164 -11.07 3.60 -1.99
CA ILE A 164 -12.47 3.94 -2.22
C ILE A 164 -13.40 3.00 -1.45
N SER A 165 -13.23 1.68 -1.61
CA SER A 165 -14.14 0.68 -1.03
C SER A 165 -14.15 0.74 0.50
N VAL A 166 -12.99 0.86 1.13
CA VAL A 166 -12.89 0.92 2.59
C VAL A 166 -13.35 2.27 3.13
N SER A 167 -13.04 3.37 2.43
CA SER A 167 -13.53 4.71 2.80
C SER A 167 -15.03 4.81 2.67
N GLU A 168 -15.62 4.30 1.59
CA GLU A 168 -17.06 4.27 1.40
C GLU A 168 -17.78 3.48 2.50
N SER A 169 -17.28 2.29 2.82
CA SER A 169 -17.82 1.47 3.92
C SER A 169 -17.78 2.24 5.25
N SER A 170 -16.70 2.98 5.51
CA SER A 170 -16.54 3.77 6.72
C SER A 170 -17.47 4.97 6.77
N ILE A 171 -17.68 5.64 5.64
CA ILE A 171 -18.62 6.75 5.48
C ILE A 171 -20.06 6.28 5.69
N ASN A 172 -20.43 5.13 5.12
CA ASN A 172 -21.77 4.55 5.25
C ASN A 172 -22.05 3.99 6.65
N ALA A 173 -21.01 3.69 7.44
CA ALA A 173 -21.15 3.26 8.83
C ALA A 173 -21.43 4.41 9.81
N VAL A 174 -21.32 5.67 9.39
CA VAL A 174 -21.67 6.83 10.22
C VAL A 174 -23.18 6.83 10.49
N ASN A 175 -23.57 7.03 11.77
CA ASN A 175 -24.97 7.03 12.16
C ASN A 175 -25.73 8.19 11.45
N GLN A 176 -26.84 7.86 10.81
CA GLN A 176 -27.68 8.82 10.09
C GLN A 176 -28.19 9.94 10.98
N SER A 177 -28.37 9.70 12.29
CA SER A 177 -28.80 10.72 13.23
C SER A 177 -27.90 11.97 13.24
N TYR A 178 -26.61 11.83 12.93
CA TYR A 178 -25.71 12.97 12.82
C TYR A 178 -26.06 13.88 11.62
N LEU A 179 -26.43 13.27 10.49
CA LEU A 179 -26.88 14.01 9.31
C LEU A 179 -28.25 14.66 9.55
N GLU A 180 -29.19 13.94 10.17
CA GLU A 180 -30.51 14.45 10.50
C GLU A 180 -30.42 15.63 11.45
N ALA A 181 -29.57 15.56 12.47
CA ALA A 181 -29.32 16.69 13.37
C ALA A 181 -28.75 17.93 12.63
N ALA A 182 -27.79 17.71 11.71
CA ALA A 182 -27.25 18.81 10.90
C ALA A 182 -28.32 19.45 10.00
N PHE A 183 -29.20 18.64 9.39
CA PHE A 183 -30.31 19.14 8.57
C PHE A 183 -31.35 19.89 9.39
N ALA A 184 -31.64 19.45 10.63
CA ALA A 184 -32.54 20.17 11.55
C ALA A 184 -32.01 21.58 11.90
N LEU A 185 -30.70 21.80 11.85
CA LEU A 185 -30.03 23.09 12.01
C LEU A 185 -29.95 23.90 10.70
N GLY A 186 -30.57 23.43 9.60
CA GLY A 186 -30.56 24.10 8.31
C GLY A 186 -29.29 24.00 7.50
N VAL A 187 -28.39 23.06 7.87
CA VAL A 187 -27.11 22.86 7.18
C VAL A 187 -27.34 22.16 5.82
N ARG A 188 -26.71 22.67 4.75
CA ARG A 188 -26.78 22.05 3.42
C ARG A 188 -26.09 20.68 3.41
N LYS A 189 -26.61 19.77 2.59
CA LYS A 189 -26.12 18.38 2.51
C LYS A 189 -24.62 18.31 2.25
N GLU A 190 -24.13 19.03 1.27
CA GLU A 190 -22.71 19.03 0.90
C GLU A 190 -21.82 19.47 2.06
N TYR A 191 -22.23 20.55 2.76
CA TYR A 191 -21.49 21.04 3.91
C TYR A 191 -21.51 20.04 5.07
N ALA A 192 -22.65 19.40 5.35
CA ALA A 192 -22.77 18.37 6.39
C ALA A 192 -21.89 17.15 6.10
N LEU A 193 -21.69 16.76 4.82
CA LEU A 193 -20.80 15.66 4.46
C LEU A 193 -19.34 15.94 4.84
N PHE A 194 -18.84 17.15 4.61
CA PHE A 194 -17.47 17.51 4.93
C PHE A 194 -17.25 17.82 6.41
N THR A 195 -18.23 18.43 7.09
CA THR A 195 -18.07 18.89 8.48
C THR A 195 -18.56 17.92 9.53
N VAL A 196 -19.44 16.98 9.18
CA VAL A 196 -20.01 16.00 10.12
C VAL A 196 -19.61 14.57 9.74
N VAL A 197 -19.90 14.13 8.49
CA VAL A 197 -19.70 12.73 8.09
C VAL A 197 -18.22 12.38 7.96
N LEU A 198 -17.42 13.18 7.28
CA LEU A 198 -15.99 12.90 7.11
C LEU A 198 -15.23 12.87 8.44
N PRO A 199 -15.40 13.83 9.35
CA PRO A 199 -14.80 13.74 10.68
C PRO A 199 -15.26 12.53 11.48
N ALA A 200 -16.54 12.14 11.40
CA ALA A 200 -17.07 10.95 12.07
C ALA A 200 -16.50 9.65 11.49
N ALA A 201 -16.26 9.58 10.17
CA ALA A 201 -15.66 8.44 9.49
C ALA A 201 -14.12 8.40 9.55
N LYS A 202 -13.47 9.39 10.17
CA LYS A 202 -12.01 9.61 10.12
C LYS A 202 -11.18 8.36 10.44
N SER A 203 -11.53 7.60 11.45
CA SER A 203 -10.78 6.41 11.85
C SER A 203 -10.78 5.32 10.77
N GLY A 204 -11.92 5.11 10.12
CA GLY A 204 -12.03 4.15 9.03
C GLY A 204 -11.37 4.63 7.74
N ILE A 205 -11.46 5.93 7.43
CA ILE A 205 -10.74 6.52 6.29
C ILE A 205 -9.22 6.41 6.49
N MET A 206 -8.71 6.64 7.71
CA MET A 206 -7.30 6.43 8.02
C MET A 206 -6.87 4.96 7.84
N ALA A 207 -7.73 4.02 8.21
CA ALA A 207 -7.47 2.60 7.94
C ALA A 207 -7.44 2.29 6.42
N ALA A 208 -8.32 2.90 5.63
CA ALA A 208 -8.30 2.81 4.17
C ALA A 208 -7.00 3.33 3.56
N VAL A 209 -6.53 4.49 4.03
CA VAL A 209 -5.24 5.08 3.63
C VAL A 209 -4.09 4.16 3.98
N LEU A 210 -4.07 3.59 5.18
CA LEU A 210 -3.02 2.65 5.61
C LEU A 210 -2.96 1.41 4.72
N LEU A 211 -4.11 0.85 4.36
CA LEU A 211 -4.19 -0.27 3.41
C LEU A 211 -3.65 0.12 2.04
N GLY A 212 -3.95 1.32 1.56
CA GLY A 212 -3.42 1.87 0.31
C GLY A 212 -1.90 2.05 0.35
N VAL A 213 -1.36 2.59 1.45
CA VAL A 213 0.09 2.73 1.67
C VAL A 213 0.78 1.36 1.66
N GLY A 214 0.25 0.39 2.41
CA GLY A 214 0.80 -0.96 2.45
C GLY A 214 0.83 -1.63 1.08
N ARG A 215 -0.24 -1.44 0.28
CA ARG A 215 -0.32 -1.94 -1.09
C ARG A 215 0.69 -1.25 -2.02
N ALA A 216 0.84 0.07 -1.93
CA ALA A 216 1.77 0.81 -2.78
C ALA A 216 3.25 0.47 -2.49
N ILE A 217 3.63 0.35 -1.22
CA ILE A 217 5.01 -0.01 -0.82
C ILE A 217 5.35 -1.46 -1.19
N GLY A 218 4.38 -2.37 -1.01
CA GLY A 218 4.58 -3.79 -1.26
C GLY A 218 4.47 -4.20 -2.74
N GLU A 219 4.07 -3.26 -3.62
CA GLU A 219 3.88 -3.61 -5.03
C GLU A 219 5.22 -3.92 -5.71
N THR A 220 5.22 -5.01 -6.45
CA THR A 220 6.42 -5.52 -7.11
C THR A 220 6.22 -5.66 -8.61
N MET A 221 5.20 -6.43 -9.02
CA MET A 221 5.07 -6.84 -10.42
C MET A 221 4.67 -5.70 -11.33
N ALA A 222 3.72 -4.85 -10.92
CA ALA A 222 3.30 -3.72 -11.73
C ALA A 222 4.42 -2.71 -11.90
N VAL A 223 5.12 -2.34 -10.81
CA VAL A 223 6.21 -1.37 -10.89
C VAL A 223 7.44 -1.91 -11.61
N MET A 224 7.71 -3.21 -11.53
CA MET A 224 8.80 -3.86 -12.27
C MET A 224 8.65 -3.66 -13.79
N MET A 225 7.43 -3.62 -14.30
CA MET A 225 7.15 -3.47 -15.74
C MET A 225 7.28 -2.03 -16.23
N VAL A 226 7.09 -1.02 -15.37
CA VAL A 226 6.97 0.38 -15.79
C VAL A 226 8.03 1.33 -15.26
N ALA A 227 8.84 0.90 -14.28
CA ALA A 227 9.79 1.76 -13.60
C ALA A 227 11.21 1.77 -14.19
N GLY A 228 11.54 0.83 -15.08
CA GLY A 228 12.84 0.72 -15.75
C GLY A 228 13.94 0.04 -14.94
N ASN A 229 13.80 -0.18 -13.64
CA ASN A 229 14.66 -0.99 -12.75
C ASN A 229 16.15 -0.63 -12.74
N ILE A 230 16.52 0.63 -12.94
CA ILE A 230 17.91 1.09 -12.86
C ILE A 230 18.23 1.58 -11.45
N PRO A 231 19.33 1.10 -10.82
CA PRO A 231 19.76 1.52 -9.49
C PRO A 231 20.43 2.90 -9.53
N GLN A 232 19.63 3.96 -9.46
CA GLN A 232 20.12 5.34 -9.44
C GLN A 232 19.27 6.19 -8.51
N MET A 233 19.74 7.39 -8.18
CA MET A 233 19.00 8.35 -7.37
C MET A 233 17.66 8.69 -8.01
N PRO A 234 16.55 8.67 -7.23
CA PRO A 234 15.22 8.88 -7.76
C PRO A 234 15.03 10.28 -8.35
N SER A 235 14.46 10.30 -9.53
CA SER A 235 13.98 11.49 -10.23
C SER A 235 12.69 11.14 -10.94
N MET A 236 11.75 12.08 -11.00
CA MET A 236 10.41 11.83 -11.56
C MET A 236 10.43 11.24 -12.97
N LEU A 237 11.28 11.75 -13.84
CA LEU A 237 11.35 11.39 -15.26
C LEU A 237 12.52 10.45 -15.58
N LYS A 238 13.12 9.84 -14.56
CA LYS A 238 14.18 8.84 -14.75
C LYS A 238 13.72 7.45 -14.31
N PRO A 239 14.31 6.37 -14.86
CA PRO A 239 14.06 5.03 -14.36
C PRO A 239 14.57 4.89 -12.93
N VAL A 240 13.91 4.04 -12.15
CA VAL A 240 14.24 3.79 -10.75
C VAL A 240 14.10 2.31 -10.42
N ARG A 241 14.77 1.86 -9.36
CA ARG A 241 14.60 0.53 -8.78
C ARG A 241 14.01 0.66 -7.38
N PHE A 242 13.04 -0.19 -7.07
CA PHE A 242 12.40 -0.25 -5.74
C PHE A 242 13.02 -1.36 -4.89
N LEU A 243 12.80 -1.33 -3.58
CA LEU A 243 13.23 -2.40 -2.68
C LEU A 243 12.66 -3.77 -3.10
N THR A 244 11.38 -3.80 -3.46
CA THR A 244 10.70 -5.02 -3.90
C THR A 244 11.22 -5.54 -5.23
N THR A 245 11.42 -4.66 -6.21
CA THR A 245 11.90 -5.07 -7.54
C THR A 245 13.36 -5.50 -7.52
N ALA A 246 14.20 -4.91 -6.66
CA ALA A 246 15.59 -5.33 -6.49
C ALA A 246 15.69 -6.80 -6.05
N ILE A 247 14.84 -7.22 -5.10
CA ILE A 247 14.80 -8.62 -4.64
C ILE A 247 14.43 -9.54 -5.80
N VAL A 248 13.32 -9.25 -6.50
CA VAL A 248 12.79 -10.16 -7.53
C VAL A 248 13.70 -10.24 -8.75
N THR A 249 14.27 -9.12 -9.19
CA THR A 249 15.12 -9.10 -10.39
C THR A 249 16.45 -9.81 -10.21
N GLU A 250 17.01 -9.85 -8.99
CA GLU A 250 18.34 -10.43 -8.76
C GLU A 250 18.31 -11.79 -8.05
N MET A 251 17.21 -12.16 -7.39
CA MET A 251 17.14 -13.40 -6.59
C MET A 251 17.46 -14.66 -7.38
N SER A 252 17.07 -14.71 -8.66
CA SER A 252 17.28 -15.90 -9.52
C SER A 252 18.73 -16.14 -9.92
N TYR A 253 19.55 -15.08 -9.90
CA TYR A 253 20.98 -15.12 -10.31
C TYR A 253 21.92 -14.88 -9.14
N ALA A 254 21.36 -14.71 -7.93
CA ALA A 254 22.10 -14.34 -6.76
C ALA A 254 23.07 -15.45 -6.33
N THR A 255 24.33 -15.08 -6.10
CA THR A 255 25.28 -15.90 -5.35
C THR A 255 24.79 -16.08 -3.90
N GLU A 256 25.36 -16.99 -3.14
CA GLU A 256 24.97 -17.20 -1.74
C GLU A 256 25.11 -15.90 -0.92
N GLN A 257 26.19 -15.14 -1.14
CA GLN A 257 26.42 -13.85 -0.49
C GLN A 257 25.35 -12.82 -0.91
N THR A 258 25.12 -12.64 -2.20
CA THR A 258 24.11 -11.69 -2.72
C THR A 258 22.71 -12.07 -2.25
N ARG A 259 22.38 -13.38 -2.18
CA ARG A 259 21.09 -13.85 -1.67
C ARG A 259 20.86 -13.42 -0.22
N GLY A 260 21.86 -13.52 0.64
CA GLY A 260 21.77 -13.03 2.01
C GLY A 260 21.52 -11.51 2.08
N VAL A 261 22.17 -10.75 1.19
CA VAL A 261 21.97 -9.29 1.07
C VAL A 261 20.57 -8.94 0.58
N LEU A 262 20.04 -9.68 -0.41
CA LEU A 262 18.66 -9.50 -0.90
C LEU A 262 17.61 -9.81 0.18
N ILE A 263 17.84 -10.85 1.01
CA ILE A 263 17.00 -11.10 2.20
C ILE A 263 17.13 -9.93 3.19
N GLY A 264 18.32 -9.33 3.32
CA GLY A 264 18.55 -8.11 4.07
C GLY A 264 17.72 -6.92 3.58
N ILE A 265 17.56 -6.74 2.24
CA ILE A 265 16.63 -5.75 1.68
C ILE A 265 15.19 -6.04 2.14
N GLY A 266 14.79 -7.31 2.12
CA GLY A 266 13.49 -7.75 2.64
C GLY A 266 13.30 -7.40 4.12
N LEU A 267 14.35 -7.57 4.95
CA LEU A 267 14.32 -7.16 6.36
C LEU A 267 14.12 -5.66 6.52
N VAL A 268 14.83 -4.84 5.75
CA VAL A 268 14.64 -3.37 5.76
C VAL A 268 13.22 -3.01 5.35
N LEU A 269 12.68 -3.60 4.31
CA LEU A 269 11.30 -3.40 3.87
C LEU A 269 10.29 -3.80 4.97
N PHE A 270 10.49 -4.95 5.61
CA PHE A 270 9.66 -5.43 6.72
C PHE A 270 9.66 -4.44 7.89
N ILE A 271 10.83 -3.98 8.31
CA ILE A 271 10.96 -2.97 9.38
C ILE A 271 10.27 -1.67 8.96
N PHE A 272 10.44 -1.23 7.72
CA PHE A 272 9.84 -0.01 7.20
C PHE A 272 8.31 -0.06 7.22
N ILE A 273 7.71 -1.17 6.75
CA ILE A 273 6.27 -1.38 6.79
C ILE A 273 5.77 -1.46 8.25
N PHE A 274 6.51 -2.14 9.12
CA PHE A 274 6.17 -2.24 10.55
C PHE A 274 6.17 -0.87 11.23
N LEU A 275 7.15 -0.02 10.95
CA LEU A 275 7.23 1.35 11.48
C LEU A 275 6.07 2.21 11.00
N ILE A 276 5.76 2.19 9.69
CA ILE A 276 4.63 2.93 9.14
C ILE A 276 3.32 2.49 9.79
N ASN A 277 3.06 1.19 9.87
CA ASN A 277 1.86 0.65 10.52
C ASN A 277 1.76 1.07 11.99
N SER A 278 2.88 1.04 12.73
CA SER A 278 2.93 1.45 14.13
C SER A 278 2.63 2.94 14.30
N ILE A 279 3.20 3.79 13.46
CA ILE A 279 2.95 5.23 13.46
C ILE A 279 1.47 5.51 13.19
N PHE A 280 0.89 4.91 12.15
CA PHE A 280 -0.53 5.07 11.81
C PHE A 280 -1.45 4.57 12.94
N HIS A 281 -1.11 3.45 13.59
CA HIS A 281 -1.88 2.93 14.72
C HIS A 281 -1.91 3.92 15.90
N ILE A 282 -0.77 4.55 16.21
CA ILE A 282 -0.70 5.58 17.25
C ILE A 282 -1.59 6.78 16.90
N PHE A 283 -1.56 7.23 15.64
CA PHE A 283 -2.42 8.32 15.17
C PHE A 283 -3.91 7.96 15.24
N MET A 284 -4.30 6.75 14.82
CA MET A 284 -5.69 6.27 14.91
C MET A 284 -6.19 6.22 16.35
N LYS A 285 -5.37 5.75 17.28
CA LYS A 285 -5.71 5.70 18.71
C LYS A 285 -5.94 7.09 19.31
N LYS A 286 -5.15 8.09 18.90
CA LYS A 286 -5.35 9.48 19.30
C LYS A 286 -6.62 10.07 18.68
N ALA A 287 -6.89 9.80 17.40
CA ALA A 287 -8.08 10.27 16.70
C ALA A 287 -9.38 9.68 17.27
N GLY A 288 -9.37 8.40 17.70
CA GLY A 288 -10.53 7.75 18.33
C GLY A 288 -10.85 8.24 19.75
N LYS A 289 -9.85 8.74 20.48
CA LYS A 289 -10.06 9.30 21.84
C LYS A 289 -10.72 10.69 21.87
N ILE A 290 -10.77 11.38 20.73
CA ILE A 290 -11.38 12.72 20.63
C ILE A 290 -12.90 12.63 20.39
N ASN A 291 -13.41 11.45 20.02
CA ASN A 291 -14.82 11.19 19.68
C ASN A 291 -15.56 10.29 20.71
N GLY A 292 -14.98 10.07 21.89
CA GLY A 292 -15.59 9.31 22.98
C GLY A 292 -15.93 10.18 24.20
#